data_cb654bb1a21f5e74ff20538af9aa9fd3
#
_entry.id   cb654bb1a21f5e74ff20538af9aa9fd3
#
_cell.length_a   1.000
_cell.length_b   1.000
_cell.length_c   1.000
_cell.angle_alpha   90.00
_cell.angle_beta   90.00
_cell.angle_gamma   90.00
#
_symmetry.space_group_name_H-M   'P 1'
#
loop_
_entity.id
_entity.type
_entity.pdbx_description
1 polymer ?
#
loop_
_entity_poly.entity_id
_entity_poly.type
_entity_poly.pdbx_seq_one_letter_code
_entity_poly.pdbx_strand_id
1 'polypeptide(L)' 'MYKYYFNIIDNEFGGQYDYEDYFDDHFEADKFIRENEAAGNVITIIAPYYELVSMDEVPDIYKD' A
#
# COMPACT_ATOMS: atom_id res chain seq x y z
N MET A 1 11.33 1.91 -7.30
CA MET A 1 10.29 1.66 -6.29
C MET A 1 9.14 0.85 -6.85
N TYR A 2 8.38 0.21 -5.98
CA TYR A 2 7.18 -0.54 -6.34
C TYR A 2 5.95 0.24 -5.87
N LYS A 3 5.02 0.47 -6.80
CA LYS A 3 3.73 1.07 -6.49
C LYS A 3 2.72 -0.07 -6.32
N TYR A 4 2.10 -0.16 -5.15
CA TYR A 4 1.11 -1.18 -4.84
C TYR A 4 -0.29 -0.60 -4.85
N TYR A 5 -1.24 -1.43 -5.20
CA TYR A 5 -2.67 -1.08 -5.24
C TYR A 5 -3.41 -1.95 -4.25
N PHE A 6 -4.12 -1.30 -3.33
CA PHE A 6 -4.84 -1.98 -2.26
C PHE A 6 -6.31 -1.58 -2.23
N ASN A 7 -7.13 -2.49 -1.71
CA ASN A 7 -8.42 -2.16 -1.17
C ASN A 7 -8.33 -2.34 0.34
N ILE A 8 -8.72 -1.32 1.08
CA ILE A 8 -8.62 -1.30 2.54
C ILE A 8 -10.01 -1.18 3.15
N ILE A 9 -10.32 -2.07 4.09
CA ILE A 9 -11.52 -1.96 4.91
C ILE A 9 -11.05 -1.55 6.30
N ASP A 10 -11.43 -0.34 6.70
CA ASP A 10 -11.02 0.25 7.96
C ASP A 10 -11.84 -0.33 9.10
N ASN A 11 -11.16 -0.88 10.10
CA ASN A 11 -11.80 -1.52 11.25
C ASN A 11 -12.48 -0.51 12.17
N GLU A 12 -11.91 0.70 12.28
CA GLU A 12 -12.40 1.71 13.22
C GLU A 12 -13.66 2.39 12.71
N PHE A 13 -13.67 2.78 11.44
CA PHE A 13 -14.77 3.53 10.84
C PHE A 13 -15.66 2.69 9.92
N GLY A 14 -15.25 1.46 9.62
CA GLY A 14 -15.98 0.57 8.74
C GLY A 14 -15.99 0.99 7.28
N GLY A 15 -15.18 1.97 6.92
CA GLY A 15 -15.07 2.45 5.54
C GLY A 15 -14.25 1.52 4.67
N GLN A 16 -14.57 1.51 3.39
CA GLN A 16 -13.82 0.75 2.38
C GLN A 16 -13.36 1.70 1.30
N TYR A 17 -12.07 1.63 0.94
CA TYR A 17 -11.50 2.53 -0.06
C TYR A 17 -10.32 1.89 -0.77
N ASP A 18 -10.04 2.38 -1.98
CA ASP A 18 -8.85 2.00 -2.73
C ASP A 18 -7.69 2.90 -2.30
N TYR A 19 -6.50 2.32 -2.20
CA TYR A 19 -5.32 3.02 -1.73
C TYR A 19 -4.09 2.61 -2.53
N GLU A 20 -3.24 3.58 -2.84
CA GLU A 20 -1.98 3.35 -3.53
C GLU A 20 -0.84 3.76 -2.64
N ASP A 21 0.24 3.00 -2.63
CA ASP A 21 1.43 3.34 -1.86
C ASP A 21 2.69 2.88 -2.58
N TYR A 22 3.80 3.45 -2.21
CA TYR A 22 5.12 3.20 -2.81
C TYR A 22 6.05 2.57 -1.78
N PHE A 23 6.76 1.53 -2.18
CA PHE A 23 7.67 0.79 -1.31
C PHE A 23 8.99 0.53 -2.02
N ASP A 24 10.09 0.53 -1.25
CA ASP A 24 11.43 0.22 -1.80
C ASP A 24 11.52 -1.23 -2.25
N ASP A 25 10.89 -2.14 -1.52
CA ASP A 25 10.89 -3.55 -1.82
C ASP A 25 9.60 -4.22 -1.33
N HIS A 26 9.46 -5.51 -1.65
CA HIS A 26 8.28 -6.27 -1.26
C HIS A 26 8.19 -6.52 0.24
N PHE A 27 9.31 -6.50 0.96
CA PHE A 27 9.30 -6.63 2.42
C PHE A 27 8.61 -5.45 3.09
N GLU A 28 8.87 -4.25 2.60
CA GLU A 28 8.23 -3.04 3.12
C GLU A 28 6.73 -3.05 2.87
N ALA A 29 6.31 -3.54 1.70
CA ALA A 29 4.89 -3.70 1.38
C ALA A 29 4.23 -4.72 2.31
N ASP A 30 4.88 -5.87 2.53
CA ASP A 30 4.38 -6.90 3.43
C ASP A 30 4.27 -6.39 4.86
N LYS A 31 5.26 -5.64 5.32
CA LYS A 31 5.26 -5.03 6.64
C LYS A 31 4.05 -4.08 6.82
N PHE A 32 3.79 -3.26 5.82
CA PHE A 32 2.64 -2.36 5.81
C PHE A 32 1.32 -3.15 5.95
N ILE A 33 1.18 -4.23 5.18
CA ILE A 33 0.00 -5.09 5.22
C ILE A 33 -0.17 -5.68 6.63
N ARG A 34 0.89 -6.25 7.19
CA ARG A 34 0.86 -6.89 8.52
C ARG A 34 0.53 -5.90 9.63
N GLU A 35 1.07 -4.69 9.57
CA GLU A 35 0.78 -3.65 10.56
C GLU A 35 -0.69 -3.24 10.51
N ASN A 36 -1.26 -3.14 9.31
CA ASN A 36 -2.68 -2.82 9.15
C ASN A 36 -3.58 -3.97 9.62
N GLU A 37 -3.20 -5.19 9.33
CA GLU A 37 -3.94 -6.37 9.79
C GLU A 37 -3.89 -6.48 11.31
N ALA A 38 -2.76 -6.16 11.93
CA ALA A 38 -2.61 -6.15 13.38
C ALA A 38 -3.52 -5.08 14.03
N ALA A 39 -3.78 -3.99 13.31
CA ALA A 39 -4.72 -2.96 13.75
C ALA A 39 -6.19 -3.33 13.49
N GLY A 40 -6.45 -4.49 12.89
CA GLY A 40 -7.79 -4.98 12.60
C GLY A 40 -8.35 -4.57 11.25
N ASN A 41 -7.55 -3.90 10.41
CA ASN A 41 -7.96 -3.55 9.05
C ASN A 41 -7.84 -4.75 8.12
N VAL A 42 -8.67 -4.80 7.07
CA VAL A 42 -8.58 -5.82 6.04
C VAL A 42 -7.94 -5.20 4.80
N ILE A 43 -6.80 -5.75 4.39
CA ILE A 43 -6.05 -5.27 3.23
C ILE A 43 -6.07 -6.34 2.15
N THR A 44 -6.50 -5.95 0.95
CA THR A 44 -6.48 -6.82 -0.23
C THR A 44 -5.66 -6.14 -1.31
N ILE A 45 -4.70 -6.86 -1.89
CA ILE A 45 -3.95 -6.36 -3.05
C ILE A 45 -4.84 -6.53 -4.27
N ILE A 46 -5.11 -5.43 -4.98
CA ILE A 46 -6.00 -5.45 -6.14
C ILE A 46 -5.22 -5.20 -7.44
N ALA A 47 -5.80 -5.61 -8.57
CA ALA A 47 -5.17 -5.42 -9.88
C ALA A 47 -4.88 -3.93 -10.14
N PRO A 48 -3.73 -3.59 -10.73
CA PRO A 48 -2.73 -4.49 -11.31
C PRO A 48 -1.74 -5.11 -10.29
N TYR A 49 -2.03 -5.09 -9.04
CA TYR A 49 -1.28 -5.61 -7.89
C TYR A 49 -0.11 -4.72 -7.51
N TYR A 50 0.89 -4.63 -8.36
CA TYR A 50 1.99 -3.68 -8.20
C TYR A 50 2.64 -3.39 -9.54
N GLU A 51 3.36 -2.27 -9.60
CA GLU A 51 4.12 -1.85 -10.77
C GLU A 51 5.48 -1.36 -10.33
N LEU A 52 6.51 -1.67 -11.12
CA LEU A 52 7.82 -1.07 -10.92
C LEU A 52 7.79 0.33 -11.54
N VAL A 53 8.04 1.35 -10.74
CA VAL A 53 7.98 2.75 -11.19
C VAL A 53 9.35 3.41 -11.04
N SER A 54 9.64 4.36 -11.94
CA SER A 54 10.86 5.15 -11.85
C SER A 54 10.73 6.19 -10.73
N MET A 55 11.88 6.66 -10.23
CA MET A 55 11.87 7.68 -9.17
C MET A 55 11.21 8.99 -9.61
N ASP A 56 11.19 9.26 -10.92
CA ASP A 56 10.52 10.45 -11.46
C ASP A 56 9.01 10.42 -11.26
N GLU A 57 8.43 9.22 -11.19
CA GLU A 57 7.00 9.00 -11.01
C GLU A 57 6.59 8.97 -9.54
N VAL A 58 7.55 8.86 -8.63
CA VAL A 58 7.30 8.77 -7.20
C VAL A 58 7.06 10.16 -6.61
N PRO A 59 5.96 10.36 -5.86
CA PRO A 59 5.72 11.64 -5.19
C PRO A 59 6.86 12.02 -4.25
N ASP A 60 7.14 13.31 -4.14
CA ASP A 60 8.27 13.81 -3.34
C ASP A 60 8.23 13.39 -1.87
N ILE A 61 7.04 13.17 -1.31
CA ILE A 61 6.91 12.74 0.09
C ILE A 61 7.53 11.38 0.35
N TYR A 62 7.74 10.56 -0.69
CA TYR A 62 8.38 9.24 -0.60
C TYR A 62 9.87 9.29 -0.92
N LYS A 63 10.38 10.44 -1.31
CA LYS A 63 11.81 10.64 -1.61
C LYS A 63 12.51 11.20 -0.39
N ASP A 64 13.66 10.67 -0.10
CA ASP A 64 14.51 11.17 0.98
C ASP A 64 15.30 12.41 0.58
#